data_707f1bb5ee4a5fd4d230aadf69659e92
#
_entry.id   707f1bb5ee4a5fd4d230aadf69659e92
#
_cell.length_a   1.000
_cell.length_b   1.000
_cell.length_c   1.000
_cell.angle_alpha   90.00
_cell.angle_beta   90.00
_cell.angle_gamma   90.00
#
_symmetry.space_group_name_H-M   'P 1'
#
loop_
_entity.id
_entity.type
_entity.pdbx_description
1 polymer ?
#
loop_
_entity_poly.entity_id
_entity_poly.type
_entity_poly.pdbx_seq_one_letter_code
_entity_poly.pdbx_strand_id
1 'polypeptide(L)'
;GTLDVDSGVTFNSTLDVDGDTQLDDLNVAGVATFSSAINATDIIKGYEYTAAPFGATVTLAVTVASKDSTHRYNGTGSSNAYVIDGIQSPFLTLTPGRTYRFTNDNTGSHPFRFYLEADKTTQYDTNVNFQDTYTEITITDETPIVLHYQCSSHPFMGNAIQTNANVVNTNYPATIR
;
A
#
# COMPACT_ATOMS: atom_id res chain seq x y z
N GLY A 1 -33.89 -33.28 0.18
CA GLY A 1 -32.97 -34.20 0.81
C GLY A 1 -31.57 -33.57 0.88
N THR A 2 -30.74 -33.98 1.84
CA THR A 2 -29.37 -33.54 2.00
C THR A 2 -28.44 -34.55 1.32
N LEU A 3 -27.46 -34.14 0.57
CA LEU A 3 -26.36 -34.97 0.14
C LEU A 3 -25.16 -34.69 1.09
N ASP A 4 -24.76 -35.72 1.81
CA ASP A 4 -23.57 -35.67 2.68
C ASP A 4 -22.47 -36.49 2.02
N VAL A 5 -21.27 -35.91 1.89
CA VAL A 5 -20.14 -36.52 1.22
C VAL A 5 -18.89 -36.36 2.08
N ASP A 6 -18.41 -37.43 2.67
CA ASP A 6 -17.26 -37.47 3.57
C ASP A 6 -15.91 -37.34 2.82
N SER A 7 -15.91 -37.22 1.51
CA SER A 7 -14.69 -37.11 0.69
C SER A 7 -14.89 -36.15 -0.47
N GLY A 8 -13.86 -36.00 -1.33
CA GLY A 8 -13.92 -35.06 -2.45
C GLY A 8 -14.95 -35.44 -3.52
N VAL A 9 -15.63 -34.43 -4.07
CA VAL A 9 -16.52 -34.54 -5.23
C VAL A 9 -15.85 -33.88 -6.42
N THR A 10 -15.81 -34.57 -7.56
CA THR A 10 -15.29 -34.05 -8.83
C THR A 10 -16.43 -33.85 -9.81
N PHE A 11 -16.59 -32.65 -10.32
CA PHE A 11 -17.48 -32.34 -11.43
C PHE A 11 -16.64 -32.19 -12.70
N ASN A 12 -16.88 -33.02 -13.68
CA ASN A 12 -16.17 -32.97 -14.98
C ASN A 12 -16.79 -31.95 -15.96
N SER A 13 -17.78 -31.21 -15.50
CA SER A 13 -18.50 -30.19 -16.27
C SER A 13 -18.87 -29.03 -15.34
N THR A 14 -20.03 -28.45 -15.54
CA THR A 14 -20.53 -27.29 -14.77
C THR A 14 -21.17 -27.73 -13.46
N LEU A 15 -20.91 -27.03 -12.39
CA LEU A 15 -21.69 -27.03 -11.17
C LEU A 15 -22.56 -25.77 -11.17
N ASP A 16 -23.86 -25.90 -11.13
CA ASP A 16 -24.83 -24.81 -10.97
C ASP A 16 -25.48 -24.90 -9.60
N VAL A 17 -25.46 -23.82 -8.85
CA VAL A 17 -26.01 -23.73 -7.49
C VAL A 17 -26.97 -22.56 -7.41
N ASP A 18 -28.26 -22.84 -7.33
CA ASP A 18 -29.34 -21.84 -7.28
C ASP A 18 -29.50 -21.15 -5.92
N GLY A 19 -28.64 -21.39 -4.97
CA GLY A 19 -28.77 -20.86 -3.62
C GLY A 19 -27.44 -20.38 -3.04
N ASP A 20 -27.39 -20.20 -1.74
CA ASP A 20 -26.20 -19.83 -1.03
C ASP A 20 -25.19 -20.98 -0.99
N THR A 21 -23.92 -20.67 -1.28
CA THR A 21 -22.80 -21.61 -1.18
C THR A 21 -21.89 -21.16 -0.05
N GLN A 22 -21.69 -22.03 0.94
CA GLN A 22 -20.71 -21.80 2.01
C GLN A 22 -19.49 -22.71 1.76
N LEU A 23 -18.32 -22.10 1.65
CA LEU A 23 -17.05 -22.79 1.45
C LEU A 23 -16.04 -22.26 2.49
N ASP A 24 -15.34 -23.14 3.12
CA ASP A 24 -14.23 -22.76 4.02
C ASP A 24 -13.08 -22.19 3.21
N ASP A 25 -12.76 -22.84 2.09
CA ASP A 25 -11.76 -22.38 1.13
C ASP A 25 -12.26 -22.53 -0.31
N LEU A 26 -12.07 -21.51 -1.13
CA LEU A 26 -12.30 -21.56 -2.57
C LEU A 26 -10.99 -21.27 -3.32
N ASN A 27 -10.47 -22.29 -4.05
CA ASN A 27 -9.35 -22.12 -4.94
C ASN A 27 -9.80 -22.15 -6.41
N VAL A 28 -9.65 -21.04 -7.12
CA VAL A 28 -9.98 -20.92 -8.54
C VAL A 28 -8.71 -20.82 -9.35
N ALA A 29 -8.36 -21.88 -10.08
CA ALA A 29 -7.18 -21.90 -10.96
C ALA A 29 -7.38 -21.10 -12.27
N GLY A 30 -8.54 -20.50 -12.47
CA GLY A 30 -8.89 -19.72 -13.66
C GLY A 30 -9.45 -18.35 -13.31
N VAL A 31 -10.50 -17.95 -14.00
CA VAL A 31 -11.18 -16.67 -13.79
C VAL A 31 -12.44 -16.87 -12.98
N ALA A 32 -12.59 -16.12 -11.89
CA ALA A 32 -13.87 -15.97 -11.21
C ALA A 32 -14.54 -14.68 -11.69
N THR A 33 -15.79 -14.76 -12.12
CA THR A 33 -16.61 -13.61 -12.52
C THR A 33 -17.73 -13.41 -11.52
N PHE A 34 -17.81 -12.23 -10.94
CA PHE A 34 -18.87 -11.85 -10.00
C PHE A 34 -19.76 -10.81 -10.69
N SER A 35 -21.05 -11.11 -10.81
CA SER A 35 -22.03 -10.19 -11.40
C SER A 35 -22.62 -9.19 -10.40
N SER A 36 -22.23 -9.28 -9.13
CA SER A 36 -22.68 -8.42 -8.05
C SER A 36 -21.53 -8.02 -7.14
N ALA A 37 -21.79 -7.22 -6.11
CA ALA A 37 -20.77 -6.77 -5.18
C ALA A 37 -20.14 -7.94 -4.41
N ILE A 38 -18.81 -7.91 -4.26
CA ILE A 38 -18.08 -8.80 -3.37
C ILE A 38 -17.95 -8.10 -2.02
N ASN A 39 -18.50 -8.73 -0.98
CA ASN A 39 -18.30 -8.30 0.39
C ASN A 39 -17.14 -9.09 0.99
N ALA A 40 -15.92 -8.54 0.92
CA ALA A 40 -14.74 -9.15 1.53
C ALA A 40 -14.49 -8.46 2.87
N THR A 41 -14.55 -9.23 3.96
CA THR A 41 -14.23 -8.74 5.32
C THR A 41 -12.74 -8.78 5.63
N ASP A 42 -11.95 -9.43 4.77
CA ASP A 42 -10.50 -9.50 4.90
C ASP A 42 -9.81 -9.16 3.57
N ILE A 43 -8.53 -8.82 3.62
CA ILE A 43 -7.80 -8.22 2.51
C ILE A 43 -7.59 -9.23 1.38
N ILE A 44 -7.91 -8.85 0.15
CA ILE A 44 -7.37 -9.46 -1.06
C ILE A 44 -5.88 -9.12 -1.10
N LYS A 45 -5.03 -10.01 -0.59
CA LYS A 45 -3.58 -9.84 -0.67
C LYS A 45 -3.13 -9.86 -2.13
N GLY A 46 -2.66 -8.72 -2.62
CA GLY A 46 -2.06 -8.61 -3.95
C GLY A 46 -2.47 -7.38 -4.76
N TYR A 47 -3.58 -6.76 -4.45
CA TYR A 47 -3.98 -5.46 -5.01
C TYR A 47 -4.62 -4.64 -3.89
N GLU A 48 -4.09 -3.44 -3.62
CA GLU A 48 -4.78 -2.50 -2.74
C GLU A 48 -6.07 -2.02 -3.40
N TYR A 49 -7.11 -2.83 -3.30
CA TYR A 49 -8.45 -2.36 -3.58
C TYR A 49 -9.03 -1.80 -2.27
N THR A 50 -8.71 -0.56 -1.97
CA THR A 50 -9.41 0.13 -0.90
C THR A 50 -10.80 0.53 -1.41
N ALA A 51 -11.83 -0.17 -1.00
CA ALA A 51 -13.22 0.22 -1.20
C ALA A 51 -13.62 1.45 -0.35
N ALA A 52 -12.64 2.28 0.03
CA ALA A 52 -12.89 3.54 0.71
C ALA A 52 -13.49 4.54 -0.28
N PRO A 53 -14.48 5.35 0.14
CA PRO A 53 -14.97 6.44 -0.68
C PRO A 53 -13.81 7.31 -1.16
N PHE A 54 -13.85 7.74 -2.44
CA PHE A 54 -12.88 8.67 -2.98
C PHE A 54 -12.80 9.91 -2.09
N GLY A 55 -11.60 10.35 -1.71
CA GLY A 55 -11.38 11.49 -0.82
C GLY A 55 -11.36 11.17 0.68
N ALA A 56 -11.70 9.94 1.11
CA ALA A 56 -11.49 9.55 2.50
C ALA A 56 -9.99 9.42 2.82
N THR A 57 -9.59 9.81 4.04
CA THR A 57 -8.22 9.61 4.51
C THR A 57 -7.95 8.12 4.71
N VAL A 58 -6.90 7.64 4.08
CA VAL A 58 -6.38 6.28 4.28
C VAL A 58 -5.35 6.33 5.41
N THR A 59 -5.57 5.57 6.47
CA THR A 59 -4.64 5.53 7.61
C THR A 59 -3.80 4.27 7.56
N LEU A 60 -2.48 4.46 7.66
CA LEU A 60 -1.46 3.42 7.64
C LEU A 60 -0.72 3.42 8.97
N ALA A 61 -0.64 2.29 9.65
CA ALA A 61 0.08 2.16 10.91
C ALA A 61 1.58 2.01 10.65
N VAL A 62 2.40 2.88 11.27
CA VAL A 62 3.86 2.83 11.14
C VAL A 62 4.48 2.47 12.48
N THR A 63 5.33 1.46 12.46
CA THR A 63 6.17 1.05 13.59
C THR A 63 7.63 0.94 13.14
N VAL A 64 8.52 0.64 14.06
CA VAL A 64 9.95 0.48 13.80
C VAL A 64 10.40 -0.91 14.24
N ALA A 65 11.19 -1.58 13.40
CA ALA A 65 11.81 -2.86 13.71
C ALA A 65 13.25 -2.92 13.17
N SER A 66 14.04 -3.89 13.60
CA SER A 66 15.35 -4.15 13.01
C SER A 66 15.21 -4.57 11.54
N LYS A 67 16.11 -4.10 10.69
CA LYS A 67 16.16 -4.53 9.29
C LYS A 67 16.42 -6.02 9.19
N ASP A 68 15.68 -6.67 8.31
CA ASP A 68 15.95 -8.05 7.90
C ASP A 68 16.59 -8.10 6.50
N SER A 69 16.84 -9.31 6.01
CA SER A 69 17.50 -9.53 4.72
C SER A 69 16.65 -9.13 3.51
N THR A 70 15.35 -8.88 3.68
CA THR A 70 14.44 -8.49 2.59
C THR A 70 14.39 -6.98 2.40
N HIS A 71 14.89 -6.21 3.37
CA HIS A 71 14.89 -4.76 3.29
C HIS A 71 15.78 -4.27 2.14
N ARG A 72 15.25 -3.36 1.29
CA ARG A 72 15.96 -2.78 0.15
C ARG A 72 17.36 -2.27 0.49
N TYR A 73 17.53 -1.70 1.68
CA TYR A 73 18.79 -1.13 2.17
C TYR A 73 19.39 -1.97 3.30
N ASN A 74 19.24 -3.30 3.26
CA ASN A 74 19.90 -4.16 4.24
C ASN A 74 21.41 -3.95 4.21
N GLY A 75 22.04 -3.82 5.36
CA GLY A 75 23.46 -3.53 5.49
C GLY A 75 23.88 -2.08 5.19
N THR A 76 22.92 -1.17 4.88
CA THR A 76 23.20 0.23 4.56
C THR A 76 22.40 1.17 5.48
N GLY A 77 23.08 2.20 6.01
CA GLY A 77 22.46 3.19 6.88
C GLY A 77 22.03 2.65 8.24
N SER A 78 20.85 3.02 8.72
CA SER A 78 20.32 2.58 9.99
C SER A 78 20.13 1.05 10.02
N SER A 79 20.34 0.44 11.18
CA SER A 79 19.96 -0.95 11.42
C SER A 79 18.44 -1.15 11.61
N ASN A 80 17.68 -0.05 11.76
CA ASN A 80 16.24 -0.06 11.91
C ASN A 80 15.55 0.25 10.57
N ALA A 81 14.31 -0.23 10.44
CA ALA A 81 13.42 -0.02 9.32
C ALA A 81 12.03 0.41 9.80
N TYR A 82 11.29 1.13 8.98
CA TYR A 82 9.85 1.30 9.16
C TYR A 82 9.13 0.00 8.79
N VAL A 83 8.08 -0.28 9.53
CA VAL A 83 7.11 -1.32 9.23
C VAL A 83 5.76 -0.65 9.05
N ILE A 84 5.17 -0.75 7.87
CA ILE A 84 3.89 -0.13 7.53
C ILE A 84 2.86 -1.25 7.37
N ASP A 85 1.81 -1.19 8.19
CA ASP A 85 0.75 -2.22 8.25
C ASP A 85 1.31 -3.66 8.32
N GLY A 86 2.37 -3.83 9.13
CA GLY A 86 3.02 -5.12 9.36
C GLY A 86 4.03 -5.54 8.29
N ILE A 87 4.23 -4.76 7.22
CA ILE A 87 5.21 -5.06 6.16
C ILE A 87 6.45 -4.18 6.33
N GLN A 88 7.64 -4.77 6.32
CA GLN A 88 8.88 -4.02 6.45
C GLN A 88 9.17 -3.24 5.17
N SER A 89 9.21 -1.92 5.32
CA SER A 89 9.55 -0.93 4.29
C SER A 89 8.96 -1.22 2.91
N PRO A 90 7.61 -1.37 2.80
CA PRO A 90 6.97 -1.67 1.52
C PRO A 90 7.21 -0.55 0.51
N PHE A 91 7.28 -0.91 -0.77
CA PHE A 91 7.07 0.06 -1.84
C PHE A 91 5.60 0.46 -1.82
N LEU A 92 5.32 1.77 -1.78
CA LEU A 92 3.95 2.28 -1.69
C LEU A 92 3.48 2.83 -3.05
N THR A 93 2.20 2.64 -3.33
CA THR A 93 1.51 3.29 -4.43
C THR A 93 0.40 4.16 -3.87
N LEU A 94 0.49 5.47 -4.09
CA LEU A 94 -0.47 6.45 -3.63
C LEU A 94 -1.20 7.05 -4.84
N THR A 95 -2.46 7.48 -4.63
CA THR A 95 -3.34 7.92 -5.72
C THR A 95 -3.72 9.38 -5.55
N PRO A 96 -3.65 10.20 -6.61
CA PRO A 96 -4.11 11.59 -6.58
C PRO A 96 -5.56 11.75 -6.13
N GLY A 97 -5.85 12.82 -5.43
CA GLY A 97 -7.14 13.11 -4.82
C GLY A 97 -7.38 12.42 -3.48
N ARG A 98 -6.40 11.70 -2.94
CA ARG A 98 -6.48 11.03 -1.63
C ARG A 98 -5.49 11.61 -0.64
N THR A 99 -5.88 11.54 0.64
CA THR A 99 -5.03 11.86 1.78
C THR A 99 -4.63 10.57 2.47
N TYR A 100 -3.33 10.42 2.75
CA TYR A 100 -2.75 9.26 3.43
C TYR A 100 -2.12 9.71 4.74
N ARG A 101 -2.53 9.09 5.83
CA ARG A 101 -2.04 9.36 7.17
C ARG A 101 -1.19 8.20 7.67
N PHE A 102 0.06 8.48 7.95
CA PHE A 102 1.03 7.55 8.52
C PHE A 102 1.11 7.80 10.03
N THR A 103 0.49 6.93 10.82
CA THR A 103 0.52 7.06 12.28
C THR A 103 1.88 6.61 12.81
N ASN A 104 2.62 7.53 13.41
CA ASN A 104 3.98 7.32 13.90
C ASN A 104 4.26 8.27 15.06
N ASP A 105 5.05 7.83 16.05
CA ASP A 105 5.61 8.74 17.04
C ASP A 105 6.72 9.60 16.41
N ASN A 106 6.35 10.81 15.99
CA ASN A 106 7.27 11.77 15.39
C ASN A 106 8.08 12.57 16.43
N THR A 107 7.77 12.44 17.72
CA THR A 107 8.52 13.07 18.82
C THR A 107 9.68 12.21 19.27
N GLY A 108 9.67 10.91 18.94
CA GLY A 108 10.71 9.95 19.25
C GLY A 108 11.92 10.01 18.32
N SER A 109 12.69 8.93 18.34
CA SER A 109 13.96 8.86 17.59
C SER A 109 13.80 8.73 16.07
N HIS A 110 12.59 8.42 15.60
CA HIS A 110 12.35 8.08 14.19
C HIS A 110 11.19 8.87 13.58
N PRO A 111 11.30 10.21 13.43
CA PRO A 111 10.27 11.02 12.77
C PRO A 111 10.12 10.64 11.30
N PHE A 112 8.89 10.36 10.87
CA PHE A 112 8.55 9.96 9.51
C PHE A 112 8.42 11.19 8.60
N ARG A 113 9.15 11.23 7.49
CA ARG A 113 9.19 12.35 6.55
C ARG A 113 9.23 11.86 5.10
N PHE A 114 8.83 12.76 4.18
CA PHE A 114 8.93 12.51 2.74
C PHE A 114 10.11 13.27 2.13
N TYR A 115 10.69 12.68 1.09
CA TYR A 115 11.86 13.21 0.39
C TYR A 115 11.74 12.99 -1.11
N LEU A 116 12.42 13.84 -1.89
CA LEU A 116 12.54 13.66 -3.34
C LEU A 116 13.53 12.54 -3.67
N GLU A 117 14.58 12.36 -2.85
CA GLU A 117 15.65 11.38 -3.07
C GLU A 117 15.72 10.35 -1.93
N ALA A 118 16.22 9.17 -2.27
CA ALA A 118 16.37 8.06 -1.32
C ALA A 118 17.35 8.36 -0.19
N ASP A 119 18.36 9.20 -0.45
CA ASP A 119 19.37 9.65 0.52
C ASP A 119 18.92 10.83 1.39
N LYS A 120 17.64 11.25 1.24
CA LYS A 120 16.99 12.34 1.98
C LYS A 120 17.68 13.71 1.83
N THR A 121 18.21 14.00 0.65
CA THR A 121 18.83 15.31 0.37
C THR A 121 17.81 16.43 0.43
N THR A 122 16.63 16.24 -0.17
CA THR A 122 15.57 17.26 -0.25
C THR A 122 14.29 16.77 0.39
N GLN A 123 13.90 17.37 1.51
CA GLN A 123 12.60 17.07 2.14
C GLN A 123 11.46 17.61 1.27
N TYR A 124 10.41 16.81 1.13
CA TYR A 124 9.16 17.18 0.45
C TYR A 124 8.07 17.44 1.48
N ASP A 125 7.53 18.67 1.49
CA ASP A 125 6.54 19.17 2.46
C ASP A 125 5.31 19.81 1.79
N THR A 126 5.24 19.83 0.48
CA THR A 126 4.04 20.33 -0.21
C THR A 126 2.84 19.40 0.03
N ASN A 127 1.75 19.97 0.54
CA ASN A 127 0.55 19.23 0.95
C ASN A 127 0.83 18.16 2.03
N VAL A 128 1.85 18.37 2.86
CA VAL A 128 2.21 17.50 3.98
C VAL A 128 1.90 18.19 5.30
N ASN A 129 1.31 17.44 6.23
CA ASN A 129 1.04 17.88 7.60
C ASN A 129 1.83 16.98 8.57
N PHE A 130 2.80 17.56 9.28
CA PHE A 130 3.62 16.89 10.26
C PHE A 130 3.07 17.15 11.66
N GLN A 131 2.64 16.10 12.34
CA GLN A 131 2.14 16.14 13.71
C GLN A 131 2.95 15.18 14.58
N ASP A 132 2.83 15.32 15.90
CA ASP A 132 3.58 14.50 16.86
C ASP A 132 3.27 13.00 16.73
N THR A 133 2.02 12.65 16.37
CA THR A 133 1.53 11.27 16.32
C THR A 133 1.29 10.75 14.92
N TYR A 134 1.48 11.58 13.89
CA TYR A 134 1.34 11.15 12.49
C TYR A 134 2.02 12.12 11.52
N THR A 135 2.27 11.64 10.33
CA THR A 135 2.56 12.43 9.14
C THR A 135 1.48 12.16 8.10
N GLU A 136 0.90 13.21 7.55
CA GLU A 136 -0.17 13.11 6.56
C GLU A 136 0.27 13.79 5.25
N ILE A 137 -0.06 13.18 4.12
CA ILE A 137 0.17 13.75 2.80
C ILE A 137 -1.10 13.66 1.96
N THR A 138 -1.45 14.77 1.30
CA THR A 138 -2.49 14.77 0.27
C THR A 138 -1.82 14.71 -1.10
N ILE A 139 -2.11 13.64 -1.85
CA ILE A 139 -1.58 13.46 -3.19
C ILE A 139 -2.45 14.25 -4.17
N THR A 140 -1.81 15.08 -4.98
CA THR A 140 -2.42 15.83 -6.07
C THR A 140 -1.77 15.46 -7.40
N ASP A 141 -2.33 15.96 -8.50
CA ASP A 141 -1.72 15.74 -9.81
C ASP A 141 -0.34 16.40 -9.96
N GLU A 142 0.00 17.38 -9.11
CA GLU A 142 1.31 18.03 -9.08
C GLU A 142 2.31 17.37 -8.13
N THR A 143 1.88 16.35 -7.38
CA THR A 143 2.81 15.61 -6.50
C THR A 143 3.85 14.87 -7.36
N PRO A 144 5.15 14.90 -7.02
CA PRO A 144 6.16 14.16 -7.76
C PRO A 144 5.80 12.68 -7.92
N ILE A 145 6.02 12.15 -9.12
CA ILE A 145 5.69 10.74 -9.45
C ILE A 145 6.40 9.75 -8.51
N VAL A 146 7.60 10.10 -8.08
CA VAL A 146 8.37 9.31 -7.11
C VAL A 146 8.70 10.18 -5.92
N LEU A 147 8.36 9.69 -4.74
CA LEU A 147 8.81 10.18 -3.45
C LEU A 147 9.50 9.05 -2.69
N HIS A 148 10.13 9.40 -1.59
CA HIS A 148 10.72 8.45 -0.64
C HIS A 148 10.22 8.78 0.75
N TYR A 149 9.86 7.78 1.55
CA TYR A 149 9.62 7.97 2.97
C TYR A 149 10.85 7.51 3.75
N GLN A 150 11.33 8.37 4.64
CA GLN A 150 12.54 8.12 5.42
C GLN A 150 12.41 8.73 6.83
N CYS A 151 13.27 8.28 7.72
CA CYS A 151 13.47 8.93 9.01
C CYS A 151 14.30 10.19 8.85
N SER A 152 13.87 11.31 9.45
CA SER A 152 14.68 12.54 9.41
C SER A 152 16.02 12.40 10.13
N SER A 153 16.06 11.57 11.19
CA SER A 153 17.27 11.37 12.00
C SER A 153 18.22 10.29 11.47
N HIS A 154 17.68 9.24 10.81
CA HIS A 154 18.44 8.07 10.41
C HIS A 154 18.28 7.76 8.92
N PRO A 155 19.34 7.42 8.18
CA PRO A 155 19.25 7.17 6.75
C PRO A 155 18.74 5.75 6.45
N PHE A 156 18.04 5.63 5.32
CA PHE A 156 17.67 4.36 4.70
C PHE A 156 16.77 3.45 5.54
N MET A 157 15.86 4.03 6.34
CA MET A 157 14.86 3.28 7.10
C MET A 157 13.59 2.93 6.31
N GLY A 158 13.34 3.64 5.23
CA GLY A 158 12.13 3.52 4.41
C GLY A 158 12.38 3.03 3.00
N ASN A 159 11.47 3.37 2.09
CA ASN A 159 11.50 2.96 0.68
C ASN A 159 10.91 4.05 -0.22
N ALA A 160 10.72 3.72 -1.49
CA ALA A 160 10.10 4.60 -2.47
C ALA A 160 8.56 4.54 -2.43
N ILE A 161 7.97 5.61 -2.91
CA ILE A 161 6.54 5.78 -3.15
C ILE A 161 6.35 6.13 -4.61
N GLN A 162 5.44 5.46 -5.30
CA GLN A 162 4.90 5.89 -6.58
C GLN A 162 3.57 6.59 -6.32
N THR A 163 3.44 7.84 -6.80
CA THR A 163 2.21 8.61 -6.62
C THR A 163 1.41 8.46 -7.88
N ASN A 164 1.01 7.74 -8.58
CA ASN A 164 0.20 7.68 -9.81
C ASN A 164 -0.33 9.07 -10.26
N ALA A 165 0.38 10.12 -9.90
CA ALA A 165 0.12 11.47 -10.36
C ALA A 165 0.28 11.47 -11.87
N ASN A 166 -0.81 11.64 -12.58
CA ASN A 166 -0.83 11.60 -14.03
C ASN A 166 -0.83 13.04 -14.57
N VAL A 167 0.10 13.86 -14.10
CA VAL A 167 0.34 15.11 -14.78
C VAL A 167 1.13 14.77 -16.03
N VAL A 168 0.44 14.62 -17.12
CA VAL A 168 1.04 14.97 -18.40
C VAL A 168 1.28 16.48 -18.33
N ASN A 169 2.44 16.85 -17.79
CA ASN A 169 2.88 18.23 -17.85
C ASN A 169 3.07 18.57 -19.32
N THR A 170 2.09 19.25 -19.90
CA THR A 170 2.09 19.68 -21.30
C THR A 170 3.25 20.62 -21.62
N ASN A 171 4.01 21.09 -20.61
CA ASN A 171 5.22 21.87 -20.78
C ASN A 171 6.48 21.02 -21.07
N TYR A 172 6.39 19.70 -20.95
CA TYR A 172 7.44 18.79 -21.40
C TYR A 172 6.91 18.02 -22.61
N PRO A 173 7.39 18.34 -23.83
CA PRO A 173 7.05 17.52 -24.99
C PRO A 173 7.52 16.08 -24.68
N ALA A 174 6.59 15.14 -24.70
CA ALA A 174 6.91 13.73 -24.58
C ALA A 174 7.80 13.33 -25.75
N THR A 175 9.10 13.37 -25.54
CA THR A 175 10.05 12.82 -26.51
C THR A 175 10.08 11.31 -26.26
N ILE A 176 9.20 10.59 -26.93
CA ILE A 176 9.32 9.13 -27.03
C ILE A 176 10.56 8.87 -27.88
N ARG A 177 11.60 8.31 -27.29
CA ARG A 177 12.77 7.77 -27.98
C ARG A 177 12.69 6.27 -28.01
#